data_3202a2e0c3264614ce38682c2f1b6f51
#
_entry.id   3202a2e0c3264614ce38682c2f1b6f51
#
_cell.length_a   1.000
_cell.length_b   1.000
_cell.length_c   1.000
_cell.angle_alpha   90.00
_cell.angle_beta   90.00
_cell.angle_gamma   90.00
#
_symmetry.space_group_name_H-M   'P 1'
#
loop_
_entity.id
_entity.type
_entity.pdbx_description
1 polymer ?
#
loop_
_entity_poly.entity_id
_entity_poly.type
_entity_poly.pdbx_seq_one_letter_code
_entity_poly.pdbx_strand_id
1 'polypeptide(L)'
;MKYKYSKIFLILYFFSFQLGFSQNKISLFSEINYNSIPPVSLNEYKSVQERDKKFQNPNIALGVAISGGGSRAQFFSMGVLLGLEEINEENSQRNFLKEIDYFSTVSGGCYSAGYYLTILKNKLYQGHQSFNEFYFSKADAYKDYVNKSASILSLLNNNKNEKGDKISMSQQLDLEVLQYDCTNPDNPDKCKTQMLLSDFFIPKESTLRPYLPMMVANGTAYNNGERIAFMPHVIRGLNINSSLAPNKATVCLDENEVNDGYEFPLTYGITASSAFPGVLPKTKFGIKGQNKILCIIDGGASDNTGYKTLLELLHSDSKVNDKNKKALFIDCLGQGKKEPYITDEKIKLISLLETTSLYTVQTRYMTFDRDIENAFERYKIPVSNYQIIGFTTLRDHLLKMKKDESYQTIMAELKNADDDYSNWLKFYGKFKHDLVEQFGELSFTRDKDGEIILATLTHNKFNELTAANILILYEFASHVETKLKITPEEREMLLLSGRLATFLKTKELKNLLTENK
;
A
#
# COMPACT_ATOMS: atom_id res chain seq x y z
N MET A 1 -40.83 5.06 -27.94
CA MET A 1 -39.61 5.90 -27.94
C MET A 1 -39.59 7.07 -26.93
N LYS A 2 -40.70 7.48 -26.32
CA LYS A 2 -40.77 8.62 -25.40
C LYS A 2 -40.24 8.36 -23.95
N TYR A 3 -40.06 7.13 -23.52
CA TYR A 3 -39.66 6.83 -22.13
C TYR A 3 -38.14 6.66 -21.89
N LYS A 4 -37.33 6.59 -22.96
CA LYS A 4 -35.86 6.43 -22.82
C LYS A 4 -35.12 7.74 -22.54
N TYR A 5 -35.67 8.86 -22.96
CA TYR A 5 -35.02 10.17 -22.78
C TYR A 5 -35.26 10.80 -21.41
N SER A 6 -36.32 10.39 -20.70
CA SER A 6 -36.63 10.95 -19.38
C SER A 6 -35.63 10.55 -18.29
N LYS A 7 -35.05 9.35 -18.38
CA LYS A 7 -34.06 8.88 -17.39
C LYS A 7 -32.68 9.51 -17.59
N ILE A 8 -32.27 9.76 -18.83
CA ILE A 8 -31.00 10.45 -19.12
C ILE A 8 -31.11 11.93 -18.72
N PHE A 9 -32.24 12.56 -18.95
CA PHE A 9 -32.50 13.93 -18.51
C PHE A 9 -32.53 14.05 -16.99
N LEU A 10 -33.05 13.05 -16.28
CA LEU A 10 -33.06 13.03 -14.82
C LEU A 10 -31.65 12.89 -14.23
N ILE A 11 -30.80 12.09 -14.86
CA ILE A 11 -29.38 11.92 -14.44
C ILE A 11 -28.58 13.20 -14.72
N LEU A 12 -28.73 13.79 -15.89
CA LEU A 12 -28.09 15.07 -16.21
C LEU A 12 -28.65 16.23 -15.37
N TYR A 13 -29.93 16.21 -15.03
CA TYR A 13 -30.52 17.18 -14.12
C TYR A 13 -30.03 17.02 -12.68
N PHE A 14 -29.82 15.80 -12.21
CA PHE A 14 -29.17 15.53 -10.91
C PHE A 14 -27.72 15.98 -10.88
N PHE A 15 -26.96 15.79 -11.96
CA PHE A 15 -25.58 16.25 -12.06
C PHE A 15 -25.48 17.78 -12.17
N SER A 16 -26.34 18.42 -12.97
CA SER A 16 -26.38 19.89 -13.07
C SER A 16 -26.93 20.53 -11.80
N PHE A 17 -27.84 19.86 -11.09
CA PHE A 17 -28.33 20.32 -9.79
C PHE A 17 -27.25 20.23 -8.70
N GLN A 18 -26.41 19.20 -8.71
CA GLN A 18 -25.25 19.11 -7.80
C GLN A 18 -24.18 20.17 -8.12
N LEU A 19 -23.90 20.44 -9.39
CA LEU A 19 -22.96 21.49 -9.79
C LEU A 19 -23.49 22.90 -9.51
N GLY A 20 -24.79 23.13 -9.70
CA GLY A 20 -25.44 24.41 -9.38
C GLY A 20 -25.56 24.69 -7.88
N PHE A 21 -25.75 23.64 -7.05
CA PHE A 21 -25.79 23.80 -5.60
C PHE A 21 -24.39 24.05 -4.99
N SER A 22 -23.33 23.57 -5.66
CA SER A 22 -21.95 23.80 -5.19
C SER A 22 -21.58 25.29 -5.22
N GLN A 23 -21.99 26.03 -6.24
CA GLN A 23 -21.59 27.44 -6.35
C GLN A 23 -22.39 28.40 -5.46
N ASN A 24 -23.65 28.09 -5.16
CA ASN A 24 -24.50 29.02 -4.35
C ASN A 24 -24.49 28.69 -2.84
N LYS A 25 -24.00 27.53 -2.43
CA LYS A 25 -23.88 27.17 -1.00
C LYS A 25 -22.56 27.57 -0.36
N ILE A 26 -21.54 27.91 -1.15
CA ILE A 26 -20.22 28.32 -0.61
C ILE A 26 -20.33 29.59 0.24
N SER A 27 -21.26 30.51 -0.06
CA SER A 27 -21.45 31.73 0.73
C SER A 27 -22.27 31.55 2.02
N LEU A 28 -23.10 30.49 2.11
CA LEU A 28 -23.92 30.21 3.30
C LEU A 28 -23.20 29.34 4.34
N PHE A 29 -22.13 28.66 3.95
CA PHE A 29 -21.34 27.76 4.81
C PHE A 29 -20.02 28.37 5.28
N SER A 30 -19.71 29.61 4.91
CA SER A 30 -18.51 30.33 5.33
C SER A 30 -18.42 30.64 6.85
N GLU A 31 -19.53 30.45 7.58
CA GLU A 31 -19.55 30.61 9.05
C GLU A 31 -19.48 29.30 9.83
N ILE A 32 -19.50 28.16 9.17
CA ILE A 32 -19.21 26.89 9.85
C ILE A 32 -17.69 26.77 9.81
N ASN A 33 -17.04 27.00 10.93
CA ASN A 33 -15.65 26.64 11.17
C ASN A 33 -15.49 25.12 10.93
N TYR A 34 -15.33 24.71 9.67
CA TYR A 34 -14.79 23.41 9.36
C TYR A 34 -13.36 23.44 9.88
N ASN A 35 -13.08 22.71 10.93
CA ASN A 35 -11.70 22.44 11.31
C ASN A 35 -11.04 21.91 10.04
N SER A 36 -10.19 22.72 9.42
CA SER A 36 -9.41 22.29 8.26
C SER A 36 -8.60 21.08 8.69
N ILE A 37 -8.51 20.08 7.81
CA ILE A 37 -7.66 18.91 8.10
C ILE A 37 -6.24 19.42 8.38
N PRO A 38 -5.66 19.10 9.55
CA PRO A 38 -4.32 19.56 9.88
C PRO A 38 -3.32 19.11 8.82
N PRO A 39 -2.37 19.97 8.41
CA PRO A 39 -1.37 19.62 7.42
C PRO A 39 -0.43 18.53 7.95
N VAL A 40 0.13 17.73 7.05
CA VAL A 40 1.19 16.77 7.41
C VAL A 40 2.41 17.53 7.93
N SER A 41 2.87 17.18 9.13
CA SER A 41 3.99 17.84 9.79
C SER A 41 4.69 16.90 10.78
N LEU A 42 6.02 17.00 10.86
CA LEU A 42 6.84 16.30 11.86
C LEU A 42 7.21 17.19 13.06
N ASN A 43 6.65 18.38 13.16
CA ASN A 43 7.06 19.37 14.18
C ASN A 43 6.85 18.91 15.63
N GLU A 44 5.95 17.98 15.88
CA GLU A 44 5.65 17.47 17.22
C GLU A 44 6.40 16.18 17.56
N TYR A 45 7.09 15.56 16.59
CA TYR A 45 7.69 14.25 16.75
C TYR A 45 9.21 14.29 16.76
N LYS A 46 9.82 13.30 17.41
CA LYS A 46 11.24 13.04 17.26
C LYS A 46 11.53 12.61 15.84
N SER A 47 12.64 13.10 15.31
CA SER A 47 13.09 12.66 13.99
C SER A 47 13.48 11.19 14.05
N VAL A 48 13.15 10.46 12.99
CA VAL A 48 13.61 9.07 12.78
C VAL A 48 15.13 8.97 12.68
N GLN A 49 15.81 10.09 12.38
CA GLN A 49 17.28 10.18 12.40
C GLN A 49 17.89 10.01 13.81
N GLU A 50 17.06 10.05 14.85
CA GLU A 50 17.47 9.74 16.23
C GLU A 50 17.52 8.23 16.51
N ARG A 51 17.17 7.38 15.52
CA ARG A 51 17.37 5.93 15.59
C ARG A 51 18.86 5.58 15.74
N ASP A 52 19.16 4.34 16.06
CA ASP A 52 20.55 3.92 16.24
C ASP A 52 21.32 4.01 14.90
N LYS A 53 22.37 4.84 14.90
CA LYS A 53 23.21 5.13 13.73
C LYS A 53 23.92 3.90 13.13
N LYS A 54 23.99 2.79 13.88
CA LYS A 54 24.56 1.55 13.36
C LYS A 54 23.78 0.99 12.16
N PHE A 55 22.53 1.41 11.96
CA PHE A 55 21.59 0.79 11.04
C PHE A 55 21.16 1.71 9.90
N GLN A 56 21.41 2.99 10.03
CA GLN A 56 20.99 4.01 9.08
C GLN A 56 22.09 5.01 8.79
N ASN A 57 22.05 5.59 7.62
CA ASN A 57 22.79 6.81 7.33
C ASN A 57 22.01 8.02 7.92
N PRO A 58 22.50 8.66 9.00
CA PRO A 58 21.78 9.76 9.64
C PRO A 58 21.71 11.04 8.77
N ASN A 59 22.45 11.07 7.66
CA ASN A 59 22.50 12.23 6.75
C ASN A 59 21.50 12.10 5.61
N ILE A 60 20.83 10.96 5.46
CA ILE A 60 19.83 10.72 4.41
C ILE A 60 18.47 10.54 5.09
N ALA A 61 17.42 11.14 4.54
CA ALA A 61 16.04 10.82 4.84
C ALA A 61 15.44 10.07 3.64
N LEU A 62 15.10 8.80 3.83
CA LEU A 62 14.55 7.94 2.79
C LEU A 62 13.08 7.67 3.05
N GLY A 63 12.23 8.08 2.13
CA GLY A 63 10.81 7.79 2.18
C GLY A 63 10.34 6.88 1.06
N VAL A 64 9.34 6.05 1.36
CA VAL A 64 8.70 5.15 0.41
C VAL A 64 7.21 5.43 0.34
N ALA A 65 6.70 5.73 -0.86
CA ALA A 65 5.26 5.77 -1.10
C ALA A 65 4.81 4.47 -1.79
N ILE A 66 3.71 3.89 -1.33
CA ILE A 66 3.13 2.67 -1.89
C ILE A 66 1.72 2.97 -2.36
N SER A 67 1.47 2.83 -3.66
CA SER A 67 0.18 3.14 -4.26
C SER A 67 -0.90 2.11 -3.89
N GLY A 68 -2.15 2.52 -4.04
CA GLY A 68 -3.30 1.64 -3.96
C GLY A 68 -3.41 0.68 -5.15
N GLY A 69 -4.36 -0.24 -5.08
CA GLY A 69 -4.63 -1.22 -6.14
C GLY A 69 -5.14 -2.57 -5.62
N GLY A 70 -5.78 -2.59 -4.44
CA GLY A 70 -6.34 -3.80 -3.84
C GLY A 70 -5.29 -4.88 -3.58
N SER A 71 -5.65 -6.16 -3.73
CA SER A 71 -4.73 -7.28 -3.51
C SER A 71 -3.54 -7.27 -4.47
N ARG A 72 -3.68 -6.71 -5.68
CA ARG A 72 -2.55 -6.53 -6.59
C ARG A 72 -1.47 -5.68 -5.96
N ALA A 73 -1.83 -4.51 -5.41
CA ALA A 73 -0.88 -3.63 -4.72
C ALA A 73 -0.26 -4.31 -3.50
N GLN A 74 -1.06 -5.02 -2.72
CA GLN A 74 -0.64 -5.74 -1.54
C GLN A 74 0.50 -6.74 -1.82
N PHE A 75 0.38 -7.56 -2.86
CA PHE A 75 1.38 -8.60 -3.14
C PHE A 75 2.54 -8.10 -3.99
N PHE A 76 2.30 -7.21 -4.94
CA PHE A 76 3.38 -6.59 -5.71
C PHE A 76 4.32 -5.79 -4.79
N SER A 77 3.77 -4.94 -3.93
CA SER A 77 4.58 -4.17 -2.98
C SER A 77 5.28 -5.05 -1.95
N MET A 78 4.67 -6.15 -1.51
CA MET A 78 5.35 -7.13 -0.67
C MET A 78 6.58 -7.72 -1.38
N GLY A 79 6.45 -8.05 -2.67
CA GLY A 79 7.57 -8.49 -3.50
C GLY A 79 8.67 -7.44 -3.59
N VAL A 80 8.30 -6.16 -3.75
CA VAL A 80 9.27 -5.06 -3.74
C VAL A 80 9.98 -4.96 -2.39
N LEU A 81 9.26 -5.00 -1.25
CA LEU A 81 9.89 -4.96 0.08
C LEU A 81 10.90 -6.09 0.28
N LEU A 82 10.56 -7.32 -0.15
CA LEU A 82 11.49 -8.45 -0.13
C LEU A 82 12.73 -8.18 -1.01
N GLY A 83 12.54 -7.60 -2.18
CA GLY A 83 13.64 -7.22 -3.07
C GLY A 83 14.53 -6.11 -2.49
N LEU A 84 13.95 -5.12 -1.82
CA LEU A 84 14.69 -4.05 -1.16
C LEU A 84 15.57 -4.56 -0.03
N GLU A 85 15.14 -5.60 0.69
CA GLU A 85 15.96 -6.24 1.72
C GLU A 85 17.22 -6.89 1.15
N GLU A 86 17.18 -7.34 -0.11
CA GLU A 86 18.33 -7.98 -0.79
C GLU A 86 19.33 -6.95 -1.35
N ILE A 87 18.99 -5.66 -1.36
CA ILE A 87 19.89 -4.58 -1.81
C ILE A 87 20.72 -4.11 -0.62
N ASN A 88 21.98 -4.54 -0.60
CA ASN A 88 22.94 -4.13 0.41
C ASN A 88 23.89 -3.05 -0.14
N GLU A 89 24.32 -2.16 0.74
CA GLU A 89 25.49 -1.34 0.50
C GLU A 89 26.74 -2.22 0.59
N GLU A 90 27.71 -2.03 -0.32
CA GLU A 90 28.94 -2.81 -0.32
C GLU A 90 29.65 -2.70 1.03
N ASN A 91 29.99 -3.85 1.60
CA ASN A 91 30.68 -3.98 2.90
C ASN A 91 29.88 -3.48 4.13
N SER A 92 28.58 -3.31 4.04
CA SER A 92 27.75 -2.94 5.17
C SER A 92 26.70 -4.02 5.51
N GLN A 93 26.29 -4.05 6.78
CA GLN A 93 25.14 -4.86 7.22
C GLN A 93 23.81 -4.16 6.94
N ARG A 94 23.85 -2.97 6.34
CA ARG A 94 22.69 -2.18 6.01
C ARG A 94 22.10 -2.65 4.69
N ASN A 95 20.80 -2.80 4.64
CA ASN A 95 20.07 -3.01 3.41
C ASN A 95 19.09 -1.87 3.17
N PHE A 96 18.60 -1.73 1.93
CA PHE A 96 17.72 -0.65 1.56
C PHE A 96 16.45 -0.60 2.42
N LEU A 97 15.87 -1.75 2.75
CA LEU A 97 14.64 -1.83 3.53
C LEU A 97 14.81 -1.26 4.94
N LYS A 98 15.99 -1.42 5.53
CA LYS A 98 16.33 -0.90 6.86
C LYS A 98 16.63 0.61 6.88
N GLU A 99 17.03 1.16 5.74
CA GLU A 99 17.28 2.61 5.59
C GLU A 99 16.00 3.44 5.51
N ILE A 100 14.85 2.82 5.27
CA ILE A 100 13.57 3.53 5.13
C ILE A 100 13.20 4.23 6.43
N ASP A 101 12.89 5.52 6.34
CA ASP A 101 12.46 6.37 7.44
C ASP A 101 10.94 6.58 7.46
N TYR A 102 10.34 6.70 6.29
CA TYR A 102 8.93 7.06 6.12
C TYR A 102 8.24 6.12 5.15
N PHE A 103 7.08 5.64 5.54
CA PHE A 103 6.12 5.00 4.64
C PHE A 103 4.88 5.88 4.49
N SER A 104 4.52 6.19 3.26
CA SER A 104 3.23 6.79 2.90
C SER A 104 2.46 5.80 2.05
N THR A 105 1.35 5.28 2.54
CA THR A 105 0.68 4.13 1.95
C THR A 105 -0.78 4.39 1.65
N VAL A 106 -1.31 3.73 0.62
CA VAL A 106 -2.69 3.87 0.17
C VAL A 106 -3.31 2.50 -0.06
N SER A 107 -4.53 2.30 0.46
CA SER A 107 -5.37 1.13 0.15
C SER A 107 -4.60 -0.20 0.29
N GLY A 108 -4.55 -1.02 -0.76
CA GLY A 108 -3.82 -2.29 -0.77
C GLY A 108 -2.33 -2.19 -0.38
N GLY A 109 -1.68 -1.05 -0.66
CA GLY A 109 -0.29 -0.80 -0.26
C GLY A 109 -0.08 -0.67 1.24
N CYS A 110 -1.14 -0.34 2.01
CA CYS A 110 -1.05 -0.27 3.47
C CYS A 110 -0.81 -1.64 4.12
N TYR A 111 -1.31 -2.71 3.51
CA TYR A 111 -1.24 -4.05 4.11
C TYR A 111 0.18 -4.59 4.14
N SER A 112 0.95 -4.42 3.06
CA SER A 112 2.33 -4.90 2.99
C SER A 112 3.25 -4.15 3.95
N ALA A 113 3.19 -2.82 3.97
CA ALA A 113 4.00 -2.01 4.88
C ALA A 113 3.59 -2.23 6.35
N GLY A 114 2.28 -2.22 6.63
CA GLY A 114 1.76 -2.46 7.98
C GLY A 114 2.18 -3.83 8.54
N TYR A 115 2.12 -4.87 7.71
CA TYR A 115 2.56 -6.20 8.10
C TYR A 115 4.07 -6.26 8.35
N TYR A 116 4.87 -5.73 7.43
CA TYR A 116 6.32 -5.65 7.61
C TYR A 116 6.70 -4.97 8.93
N LEU A 117 6.10 -3.82 9.21
CA LEU A 117 6.38 -3.05 10.43
C LEU A 117 5.90 -3.76 11.69
N THR A 118 4.78 -4.47 11.62
CA THR A 118 4.30 -5.29 12.72
C THR A 118 5.30 -6.39 13.06
N ILE A 119 5.78 -7.13 12.07
CA ILE A 119 6.78 -8.19 12.30
C ILE A 119 8.10 -7.59 12.79
N LEU A 120 8.52 -6.45 12.25
CA LEU A 120 9.71 -5.74 12.71
C LEU A 120 9.60 -5.34 14.18
N LYS A 121 8.49 -4.70 14.58
CA LYS A 121 8.19 -4.36 15.98
C LYS A 121 8.32 -5.59 16.87
N ASN A 122 7.73 -6.70 16.44
CA ASN A 122 7.67 -7.94 17.18
C ASN A 122 9.04 -8.49 17.50
N LYS A 123 9.88 -8.57 16.50
CA LYS A 123 11.22 -9.11 16.66
C LYS A 123 12.11 -8.22 17.50
N LEU A 124 11.97 -6.91 17.38
CA LEU A 124 12.74 -5.93 18.16
C LEU A 124 12.26 -5.88 19.62
N TYR A 125 10.95 -5.89 19.86
CA TYR A 125 10.38 -5.74 21.20
C TYR A 125 10.58 -6.98 22.07
N GLN A 126 10.53 -8.15 21.47
CA GLN A 126 10.74 -9.41 22.20
C GLN A 126 12.21 -9.65 22.61
N GLY A 127 13.12 -8.75 22.22
CA GLY A 127 14.55 -8.86 22.55
C GLY A 127 15.26 -10.05 21.88
N HIS A 128 14.59 -10.71 20.92
CA HIS A 128 15.08 -11.93 20.29
C HIS A 128 16.10 -11.67 19.19
N GLN A 129 16.10 -10.46 18.60
CA GLN A 129 17.08 -10.10 17.57
C GLN A 129 17.41 -8.61 17.64
N SER A 130 18.67 -8.27 17.39
CA SER A 130 19.03 -6.90 17.07
C SER A 130 18.45 -6.51 15.70
N PHE A 131 18.22 -5.23 15.47
CA PHE A 131 17.76 -4.74 14.17
C PHE A 131 18.68 -5.19 13.00
N ASN A 132 19.96 -5.41 13.26
CA ASN A 132 20.93 -5.92 12.29
C ASN A 132 20.67 -7.34 11.84
N GLU A 133 20.26 -8.19 12.78
CA GLU A 133 20.06 -9.62 12.54
C GLU A 133 18.68 -9.91 11.95
N PHE A 134 17.76 -8.93 12.03
CA PHE A 134 16.43 -9.10 11.47
C PHE A 134 16.47 -9.04 9.94
N TYR A 135 15.99 -10.12 9.33
CA TYR A 135 15.68 -10.20 7.91
C TYR A 135 14.24 -10.69 7.74
N PHE A 136 13.42 -9.88 7.12
CA PHE A 136 12.01 -10.18 6.93
C PHE A 136 11.80 -11.46 6.10
N SER A 137 12.61 -11.64 5.06
CA SER A 137 12.61 -12.83 4.20
C SER A 137 12.99 -14.12 4.93
N LYS A 138 13.82 -14.04 5.98
CA LYS A 138 14.25 -15.18 6.80
C LYS A 138 13.31 -15.49 7.95
N ALA A 139 12.42 -14.59 8.29
CA ALA A 139 11.53 -14.70 9.44
C ALA A 139 10.34 -15.64 9.22
N ASP A 140 10.23 -16.33 8.11
CA ASP A 140 9.04 -17.09 7.66
C ASP A 140 7.72 -16.29 7.69
N ALA A 141 7.78 -15.10 8.25
CA ALA A 141 6.63 -14.23 8.46
C ALA A 141 5.94 -13.85 7.15
N TYR A 142 6.72 -13.63 6.07
CA TYR A 142 6.13 -13.32 4.78
C TYR A 142 5.31 -14.50 4.21
N LYS A 143 5.70 -15.75 4.52
CA LYS A 143 4.93 -16.94 4.14
C LYS A 143 3.58 -16.95 4.86
N ASP A 144 3.59 -16.67 6.16
CA ASP A 144 2.37 -16.51 6.94
C ASP A 144 1.49 -15.38 6.40
N TYR A 145 2.08 -14.25 6.02
CA TYR A 145 1.36 -13.16 5.39
C TYR A 145 0.68 -13.58 4.10
N VAL A 146 1.39 -14.27 3.23
CA VAL A 146 0.83 -14.78 1.95
C VAL A 146 -0.34 -15.72 2.21
N ASN A 147 -0.24 -16.58 3.21
CA ASN A 147 -1.30 -17.51 3.57
C ASN A 147 -2.48 -16.83 4.25
N LYS A 148 -2.23 -15.94 5.21
CA LYS A 148 -3.26 -15.21 5.98
C LYS A 148 -3.97 -14.16 5.14
N SER A 149 -3.26 -13.45 4.28
CA SER A 149 -3.86 -12.41 3.44
C SER A 149 -4.81 -12.97 2.37
N ALA A 150 -4.68 -14.26 2.02
CA ALA A 150 -5.73 -14.92 1.24
C ALA A 150 -7.07 -14.97 2.00
N SER A 151 -7.04 -14.89 3.31
CA SER A 151 -8.21 -14.90 4.19
C SER A 151 -8.76 -13.51 4.52
N ILE A 152 -8.07 -12.41 4.16
CA ILE A 152 -8.59 -11.04 4.43
C ILE A 152 -10.00 -10.84 3.85
N LEU A 153 -10.34 -11.53 2.81
CA LEU A 153 -11.69 -11.52 2.26
C LEU A 153 -12.70 -12.40 2.98
N SER A 154 -12.23 -13.46 3.63
CA SER A 154 -13.09 -14.20 4.56
C SER A 154 -13.45 -13.31 5.74
N LEU A 155 -12.57 -12.32 6.05
CA LEU A 155 -12.81 -11.32 7.10
C LEU A 155 -14.00 -10.43 6.80
N LEU A 156 -14.30 -10.16 5.53
CA LEU A 156 -15.47 -9.36 5.14
C LEU A 156 -16.78 -10.11 5.32
N ASN A 157 -16.74 -11.45 5.25
CA ASN A 157 -17.93 -12.28 5.28
C ASN A 157 -18.25 -12.85 6.67
N ASN A 158 -17.28 -12.95 7.56
CA ASN A 158 -17.40 -13.61 8.88
C ASN A 158 -17.06 -12.69 10.06
N ASN A 159 -17.53 -11.45 10.04
CA ASN A 159 -17.28 -10.43 11.07
C ASN A 159 -17.75 -10.85 12.49
N LYS A 160 -17.28 -11.98 12.98
CA LYS A 160 -17.61 -12.47 14.32
C LYS A 160 -16.33 -12.89 15.03
N ASN A 161 -16.23 -12.51 16.31
CA ASN A 161 -15.21 -13.05 17.20
C ASN A 161 -15.53 -14.50 17.60
N GLU A 162 -14.65 -15.14 18.35
CA GLU A 162 -14.83 -16.52 18.87
C GLU A 162 -16.12 -16.68 19.70
N LYS A 163 -16.63 -15.59 20.29
CA LYS A 163 -17.88 -15.56 21.07
C LYS A 163 -19.11 -15.36 20.19
N GLY A 164 -18.94 -15.18 18.87
CA GLY A 164 -20.03 -14.94 17.93
C GLY A 164 -20.47 -13.47 17.82
N ASP A 165 -19.79 -12.53 18.49
CA ASP A 165 -20.06 -11.10 18.41
C ASP A 165 -19.52 -10.53 17.11
N LYS A 166 -20.26 -9.58 16.53
CA LYS A 166 -19.82 -8.88 15.33
C LYS A 166 -18.67 -7.92 15.66
N ILE A 167 -17.56 -8.06 14.95
CA ILE A 167 -16.39 -7.18 15.07
C ILE A 167 -16.19 -6.35 13.79
N SER A 168 -15.48 -5.24 13.92
CA SER A 168 -15.12 -4.40 12.76
C SER A 168 -14.05 -5.07 11.92
N MET A 169 -13.92 -4.65 10.64
CA MET A 169 -12.84 -5.11 9.77
C MET A 169 -11.46 -4.77 10.36
N SER A 170 -11.33 -3.63 11.03
CA SER A 170 -10.08 -3.22 11.70
C SER A 170 -9.71 -4.18 12.82
N GLN A 171 -10.67 -4.52 13.68
CA GLN A 171 -10.45 -5.49 14.75
C GLN A 171 -10.10 -6.87 14.20
N GLN A 172 -10.71 -7.25 13.10
CA GLN A 172 -10.43 -8.52 12.47
C GLN A 172 -9.04 -8.54 11.82
N LEU A 173 -8.62 -7.42 11.20
CA LEU A 173 -7.28 -7.25 10.68
C LEU A 173 -6.23 -7.35 11.81
N ASP A 174 -6.50 -6.75 12.97
CA ASP A 174 -5.68 -6.90 14.16
C ASP A 174 -5.58 -8.36 14.59
N LEU A 175 -6.71 -9.06 14.71
CA LEU A 175 -6.77 -10.41 15.25
C LEU A 175 -6.18 -11.46 14.32
N GLU A 176 -6.38 -11.36 13.02
CA GLU A 176 -6.07 -12.45 12.09
C GLU A 176 -4.82 -12.20 11.23
N VAL A 177 -4.47 -10.96 10.95
CA VAL A 177 -3.39 -10.62 10.01
C VAL A 177 -2.19 -9.99 10.71
N LEU A 178 -2.43 -8.95 11.51
CA LEU A 178 -1.36 -8.25 12.21
C LEU A 178 -1.09 -8.85 13.60
N GLN A 179 -1.80 -9.92 13.93
CA GLN A 179 -1.72 -10.52 15.24
C GLN A 179 -0.34 -11.12 15.52
N TYR A 180 0.09 -10.84 16.70
CA TYR A 180 1.15 -11.48 17.43
C TYR A 180 0.80 -12.90 17.79
N ASP A 181 1.71 -13.79 17.49
CA ASP A 181 1.74 -15.08 18.13
C ASP A 181 2.20 -14.88 19.58
N CYS A 182 1.24 -14.85 20.49
CA CYS A 182 1.52 -14.82 21.89
C CYS A 182 1.90 -16.22 22.35
N THR A 183 3.18 -16.54 22.24
CA THR A 183 3.74 -17.84 22.64
C THR A 183 3.83 -18.02 24.15
N ASN A 184 3.44 -17.03 24.95
CA ASN A 184 3.44 -17.12 26.39
C ASN A 184 2.02 -16.97 26.96
N PRO A 185 1.26 -18.09 27.07
CA PRO A 185 -0.11 -18.08 27.62
C PRO A 185 -0.19 -17.63 29.09
N ASP A 186 0.94 -17.65 29.81
CA ASP A 186 1.00 -17.32 31.24
C ASP A 186 1.06 -15.80 31.50
N ASN A 187 1.20 -14.98 30.44
CA ASN A 187 1.19 -13.53 30.59
C ASN A 187 0.40 -12.83 29.48
N PRO A 188 -0.94 -12.85 29.56
CA PRO A 188 -1.83 -12.28 28.56
C PRO A 188 -1.66 -10.77 28.35
N ASP A 189 -1.15 -10.03 29.34
CA ASP A 189 -0.89 -8.59 29.22
C ASP A 189 0.29 -8.27 28.32
N LYS A 190 1.25 -9.18 28.16
CA LYS A 190 2.33 -9.05 27.17
C LYS A 190 1.89 -9.39 25.74
N CYS A 191 0.72 -9.95 25.57
CA CYS A 191 0.20 -10.43 24.30
C CYS A 191 -0.62 -9.38 23.53
N LYS A 192 -0.91 -8.26 24.14
CA LYS A 192 -1.73 -7.20 23.54
C LYS A 192 -0.87 -6.09 22.98
N THR A 193 -0.12 -6.34 21.94
CA THR A 193 0.52 -5.24 21.26
C THR A 193 -0.13 -4.98 19.92
N GLN A 194 -1.34 -4.44 19.97
CA GLN A 194 -1.93 -3.74 18.84
C GLN A 194 -0.92 -2.70 18.33
N MET A 195 -0.81 -2.57 17.01
CA MET A 195 0.02 -1.52 16.43
C MET A 195 -0.71 -0.19 16.56
N LEU A 196 -0.13 0.73 17.31
CA LEU A 196 -0.67 2.06 17.57
C LEU A 196 0.16 3.12 16.85
N LEU A 197 -0.41 4.32 16.66
CA LEU A 197 0.37 5.42 16.10
C LEU A 197 1.54 5.83 17.00
N SER A 198 1.43 5.61 18.33
CA SER A 198 2.53 5.80 19.29
C SER A 198 3.76 4.93 19.02
N ASP A 199 3.63 3.82 18.31
CA ASP A 199 4.78 2.98 17.91
C ASP A 199 5.65 3.67 16.86
N PHE A 200 5.08 4.57 16.08
CA PHE A 200 5.73 5.24 14.95
C PHE A 200 6.07 6.69 15.25
N PHE A 201 5.21 7.37 16.00
CA PHE A 201 5.28 8.79 16.25
C PHE A 201 5.63 9.06 17.71
N ILE A 202 6.90 9.24 17.99
CA ILE A 202 7.40 9.52 19.34
C ILE A 202 7.37 11.03 19.59
N PRO A 203 6.66 11.54 20.63
CA PRO A 203 6.65 12.94 20.97
C PRO A 203 8.06 13.49 21.24
N LYS A 204 8.34 14.76 20.90
CA LYS A 204 9.66 15.37 21.14
C LYS A 204 10.08 15.34 22.60
N GLU A 205 9.13 15.49 23.50
CA GLU A 205 9.34 15.52 24.95
C GLU A 205 9.55 14.15 25.58
N SER A 206 9.23 13.07 24.85
CA SER A 206 9.38 11.70 25.34
C SER A 206 10.84 11.35 25.58
N THR A 207 11.12 10.52 26.56
CA THR A 207 12.45 9.91 26.77
C THR A 207 12.73 8.75 25.81
N LEU A 208 11.67 8.20 25.16
CA LEU A 208 11.79 7.11 24.21
C LEU A 208 12.49 7.58 22.94
N ARG A 209 13.20 6.64 22.29
CA ARG A 209 13.77 6.86 20.95
C ARG A 209 12.91 6.22 19.88
N PRO A 210 12.78 6.83 18.70
CA PRO A 210 12.20 6.16 17.56
C PRO A 210 12.98 4.89 17.24
N TYR A 211 12.28 3.80 16.95
CA TYR A 211 12.90 2.54 16.56
C TYR A 211 12.29 1.93 15.29
N LEU A 212 11.08 2.35 14.92
CA LEU A 212 10.43 1.98 13.68
C LEU A 212 10.44 3.14 12.67
N PRO A 213 10.40 2.86 11.36
CA PRO A 213 10.02 3.85 10.37
C PRO A 213 8.63 4.41 10.68
N MET A 214 8.39 5.68 10.42
CA MET A 214 7.05 6.26 10.52
C MET A 214 6.17 5.74 9.38
N MET A 215 4.96 5.30 9.69
CA MET A 215 3.99 4.87 8.69
C MET A 215 2.74 5.76 8.74
N VAL A 216 2.37 6.28 7.57
CA VAL A 216 1.14 7.06 7.37
C VAL A 216 0.25 6.33 6.38
N ALA A 217 -0.92 5.89 6.81
CA ALA A 217 -1.99 5.47 5.94
C ALA A 217 -2.77 6.70 5.46
N ASN A 218 -3.14 6.76 4.19
CA ASN A 218 -3.86 7.88 3.60
C ASN A 218 -5.30 7.49 3.28
N GLY A 219 -6.25 8.24 3.80
CA GLY A 219 -7.68 8.12 3.50
C GLY A 219 -8.19 9.36 2.76
N THR A 220 -9.46 9.32 2.34
CA THR A 220 -10.15 10.45 1.71
C THR A 220 -11.41 10.79 2.49
N ALA A 221 -11.56 12.05 2.89
CA ALA A 221 -12.80 12.55 3.47
C ALA A 221 -13.92 12.47 2.45
N TYR A 222 -15.00 11.76 2.78
CA TYR A 222 -16.10 11.46 1.83
C TYR A 222 -16.79 12.72 1.29
N ASN A 223 -16.91 13.74 2.12
CA ASN A 223 -17.75 14.90 1.79
C ASN A 223 -17.09 15.91 0.86
N ASN A 224 -15.76 16.05 0.94
CA ASN A 224 -15.02 17.10 0.21
C ASN A 224 -13.85 16.57 -0.62
N GLY A 225 -13.54 15.27 -0.52
CA GLY A 225 -12.45 14.66 -1.26
C GLY A 225 -11.05 15.03 -0.74
N GLU A 226 -10.94 15.66 0.41
CA GLU A 226 -9.64 15.99 1.00
C GLU A 226 -8.93 14.74 1.52
N ARG A 227 -7.62 14.72 1.35
CA ARG A 227 -6.75 13.68 1.87
C ARG A 227 -6.63 13.77 3.38
N ILE A 228 -6.76 12.63 4.05
CA ILE A 228 -6.51 12.49 5.48
C ILE A 228 -5.29 11.59 5.66
N ALA A 229 -4.23 12.15 6.21
CA ALA A 229 -3.04 11.41 6.62
C ALA A 229 -3.22 10.99 8.10
N PHE A 230 -3.28 9.69 8.38
CA PHE A 230 -3.48 9.20 9.74
C PHE A 230 -2.21 9.39 10.58
N MET A 231 -2.12 10.53 11.26
CA MET A 231 -1.05 10.93 12.19
C MET A 231 -1.68 11.42 13.51
N PRO A 232 -1.00 11.30 14.67
CA PRO A 232 -1.60 11.66 15.97
C PRO A 232 -2.17 13.07 15.99
N HIS A 233 -1.42 14.08 15.52
CA HIS A 233 -1.90 15.46 15.50
C HIS A 233 -3.11 15.68 14.57
N VAL A 234 -3.22 14.92 13.49
CA VAL A 234 -4.39 14.96 12.58
C VAL A 234 -5.61 14.36 13.28
N ILE A 235 -5.45 13.22 13.94
CA ILE A 235 -6.52 12.57 14.72
C ILE A 235 -7.03 13.51 15.81
N ARG A 236 -6.10 14.12 16.56
CA ARG A 236 -6.41 15.11 17.60
C ARG A 236 -7.10 16.36 17.02
N GLY A 237 -6.56 16.93 15.94
CA GLY A 237 -7.12 18.12 15.31
C GLY A 237 -8.52 17.92 14.72
N LEU A 238 -8.82 16.70 14.25
CA LEU A 238 -10.16 16.31 13.82
C LEU A 238 -11.09 15.90 14.98
N ASN A 239 -10.59 15.87 16.23
CA ASN A 239 -11.32 15.43 17.42
C ASN A 239 -11.94 14.02 17.27
N ILE A 240 -11.24 13.12 16.60
CA ILE A 240 -11.70 11.73 16.46
C ILE A 240 -11.62 11.03 17.81
N ASN A 241 -12.74 10.48 18.29
CA ASN A 241 -12.79 9.80 19.58
C ASN A 241 -13.33 8.37 19.54
N SER A 242 -13.85 7.93 18.44
CA SER A 242 -14.38 6.58 18.33
C SER A 242 -14.40 6.09 16.89
N SER A 243 -14.31 4.77 16.71
CA SER A 243 -14.62 4.13 15.44
C SER A 243 -16.03 3.55 15.51
N LEU A 244 -16.87 3.92 14.55
CA LEU A 244 -18.21 3.37 14.42
C LEU A 244 -18.17 2.19 13.47
N ALA A 245 -18.33 0.99 14.01
CA ALA A 245 -18.53 -0.19 13.19
C ALA A 245 -19.82 -0.08 12.37
N PRO A 246 -19.90 -0.72 11.17
CA PRO A 246 -21.07 -0.64 10.28
C PRO A 246 -22.39 -1.03 10.94
N ASN A 247 -22.34 -1.77 12.05
CA ASN A 247 -23.47 -2.38 12.73
C ASN A 247 -23.75 -1.83 14.14
N LYS A 248 -23.43 -0.56 14.42
CA LYS A 248 -23.72 0.12 15.70
C LYS A 248 -22.88 -0.32 16.92
N ALA A 249 -21.96 -1.23 16.80
CA ALA A 249 -21.00 -1.43 17.88
C ALA A 249 -20.01 -0.26 17.85
N THR A 250 -20.22 0.69 18.76
CA THR A 250 -19.20 1.71 19.03
C THR A 250 -18.06 0.99 19.74
N VAL A 251 -16.94 0.80 19.06
CA VAL A 251 -15.70 0.48 19.77
C VAL A 251 -15.28 1.80 20.39
N CYS A 252 -15.63 1.99 21.65
CA CYS A 252 -15.05 3.06 22.44
C CYS A 252 -13.56 2.75 22.54
N LEU A 253 -12.76 3.49 21.78
CA LEU A 253 -11.40 3.77 22.18
C LEU A 253 -11.56 4.50 23.52
N ASP A 254 -10.86 4.06 24.53
CA ASP A 254 -11.02 4.62 25.88
C ASP A 254 -10.98 6.15 25.80
N GLU A 255 -12.05 6.84 26.21
CA GLU A 255 -12.27 8.26 25.92
C GLU A 255 -11.12 9.15 26.42
N ASN A 256 -10.32 8.65 27.36
CA ASN A 256 -9.18 9.34 27.95
C ASN A 256 -7.87 9.12 27.16
N GLU A 257 -7.74 8.03 26.38
CA GLU A 257 -6.49 7.64 25.74
C GLU A 257 -6.35 8.14 24.29
N VAL A 258 -7.45 8.42 23.61
CA VAL A 258 -7.43 8.89 22.20
C VAL A 258 -7.32 10.41 22.08
N ASN A 259 -7.35 11.11 23.19
CA ASN A 259 -7.38 12.60 23.19
C ASN A 259 -6.19 13.25 22.47
N ASP A 260 -5.06 12.58 22.40
CA ASP A 260 -3.85 13.09 21.74
C ASP A 260 -3.53 12.36 20.41
N GLY A 261 -4.30 11.33 20.05
CA GLY A 261 -4.20 10.59 18.78
C GLY A 261 -3.11 9.52 18.76
N TYR A 262 -2.30 9.37 19.79
CA TYR A 262 -1.21 8.39 19.83
C TYR A 262 -1.71 6.96 19.99
N GLU A 263 -2.79 6.76 20.73
CA GLU A 263 -3.40 5.44 20.95
C GLU A 263 -4.33 5.00 19.81
N PHE A 264 -4.32 5.73 18.69
CA PHE A 264 -5.12 5.36 17.53
C PHE A 264 -4.52 4.11 16.85
N PRO A 265 -5.31 3.02 16.69
CA PRO A 265 -4.82 1.81 16.06
C PRO A 265 -4.48 1.99 14.59
N LEU A 266 -3.32 1.49 14.17
CA LEU A 266 -2.89 1.52 12.77
C LEU A 266 -3.90 0.87 11.84
N THR A 267 -4.53 -0.23 12.28
CA THR A 267 -5.53 -0.97 11.50
C THR A 267 -6.77 -0.14 11.14
N TYR A 268 -7.13 0.83 11.95
CA TYR A 268 -8.20 1.76 11.59
C TYR A 268 -7.81 2.69 10.46
N GLY A 269 -6.55 3.14 10.42
CA GLY A 269 -6.00 3.88 9.30
C GLY A 269 -5.95 3.04 8.03
N ILE A 270 -5.47 1.79 8.13
CA ILE A 270 -5.38 0.84 7.00
C ILE A 270 -6.77 0.56 6.42
N THR A 271 -7.75 0.23 7.26
CA THR A 271 -9.10 -0.09 6.78
C THR A 271 -9.83 1.12 6.23
N ALA A 272 -9.61 2.30 6.80
CA ALA A 272 -10.14 3.56 6.26
C ALA A 272 -9.52 3.89 4.90
N SER A 273 -8.20 3.70 4.77
CA SER A 273 -7.48 3.87 3.51
C SER A 273 -7.95 2.90 2.41
N SER A 274 -8.49 1.75 2.80
CA SER A 274 -8.92 0.67 1.89
C SER A 274 -10.43 0.64 1.67
N ALA A 275 -11.18 1.59 2.19
CA ALA A 275 -12.66 1.62 2.13
C ALA A 275 -13.16 2.00 0.71
N PHE A 276 -12.89 1.12 -0.28
CA PHE A 276 -13.22 1.35 -1.68
C PHE A 276 -14.73 1.42 -1.90
N PRO A 277 -15.24 2.54 -2.48
CA PRO A 277 -16.67 2.75 -2.65
C PRO A 277 -17.35 1.63 -3.45
N GLY A 278 -18.46 1.13 -2.93
CA GLY A 278 -19.25 0.06 -3.56
C GLY A 278 -18.77 -1.36 -3.26
N VAL A 279 -17.55 -1.55 -2.77
CA VAL A 279 -16.97 -2.86 -2.44
C VAL A 279 -16.79 -3.03 -0.94
N LEU A 280 -16.19 -2.04 -0.29
CA LEU A 280 -15.99 -2.01 1.15
C LEU A 280 -16.83 -0.92 1.83
N PRO A 281 -17.29 -1.14 3.05
CA PRO A 281 -18.04 -0.13 3.78
C PRO A 281 -17.15 1.07 4.09
N LYS A 282 -17.74 2.29 4.03
CA LYS A 282 -17.07 3.50 4.50
C LYS A 282 -16.69 3.35 5.96
N THR A 283 -15.49 3.77 6.30
CA THR A 283 -15.09 3.88 7.71
C THR A 283 -15.71 5.15 8.30
N LYS A 284 -16.29 5.02 9.48
CA LYS A 284 -16.96 6.11 10.18
C LYS A 284 -16.31 6.34 11.53
N PHE A 285 -15.99 7.58 11.82
CA PHE A 285 -15.44 8.00 13.10
C PHE A 285 -16.36 9.01 13.78
N GLY A 286 -16.59 8.83 15.08
CA GLY A 286 -17.28 9.83 15.90
C GLY A 286 -16.38 11.02 16.20
N ILE A 287 -16.98 12.20 16.31
CA ILE A 287 -16.28 13.45 16.62
C ILE A 287 -16.65 13.85 18.05
N LYS A 288 -15.63 14.07 18.89
CA LYS A 288 -15.80 14.42 20.31
C LYS A 288 -16.63 15.71 20.47
N GLY A 289 -17.58 15.67 21.37
CA GLY A 289 -18.43 16.81 21.69
C GLY A 289 -19.43 17.21 20.59
N GLN A 290 -19.54 16.43 19.52
CA GLN A 290 -20.44 16.70 18.42
C GLN A 290 -21.25 15.44 18.06
N ASN A 291 -22.51 15.61 17.78
CA ASN A 291 -23.33 14.53 17.19
C ASN A 291 -23.07 14.45 15.67
N LYS A 292 -21.79 14.35 15.30
CA LYS A 292 -21.33 14.31 13.91
C LYS A 292 -20.42 13.11 13.69
N ILE A 293 -20.36 12.65 12.44
CA ILE A 293 -19.59 11.51 12.01
C ILE A 293 -18.67 11.96 10.86
N LEU A 294 -17.38 11.66 10.97
CA LEU A 294 -16.45 11.75 9.87
C LEU A 294 -16.52 10.43 9.07
N CYS A 295 -16.90 10.53 7.79
CA CYS A 295 -16.90 9.40 6.86
C CYS A 295 -15.63 9.45 6.02
N ILE A 296 -14.89 8.33 5.99
CA ILE A 296 -13.68 8.19 5.19
C ILE A 296 -13.87 7.05 4.19
N ILE A 297 -13.38 7.26 3.00
CA ILE A 297 -13.30 6.29 1.90
C ILE A 297 -11.85 6.07 1.51
N ASP A 298 -11.63 5.16 0.56
CA ASP A 298 -10.32 4.79 0.03
C ASP A 298 -9.45 6.02 -0.29
N GLY A 299 -8.19 5.94 0.10
CA GLY A 299 -7.22 7.02 -0.12
C GLY A 299 -6.96 7.30 -1.60
N GLY A 300 -7.18 6.30 -2.45
CA GLY A 300 -7.05 6.44 -3.90
C GLY A 300 -7.97 7.49 -4.52
N ALA A 301 -9.05 7.89 -3.84
CA ALA A 301 -9.93 8.94 -4.32
C ALA A 301 -9.27 10.34 -4.27
N SER A 302 -8.36 10.59 -3.32
CA SER A 302 -7.62 11.87 -3.20
C SER A 302 -6.20 11.80 -3.74
N ASP A 303 -5.46 10.73 -3.44
CA ASP A 303 -4.09 10.49 -3.89
C ASP A 303 -3.80 8.99 -3.88
N ASN A 304 -3.95 8.32 -5.02
CA ASN A 304 -3.74 6.87 -5.10
C ASN A 304 -2.28 6.44 -5.00
N THR A 305 -1.35 7.37 -5.08
CA THR A 305 0.09 7.09 -5.09
C THR A 305 0.74 7.28 -3.72
N GLY A 306 0.13 8.06 -2.85
CA GLY A 306 0.68 8.43 -1.53
C GLY A 306 1.86 9.40 -1.61
N TYR A 307 2.25 9.87 -2.80
CA TYR A 307 3.44 10.69 -2.97
C TYR A 307 3.33 12.05 -2.27
N LYS A 308 2.12 12.65 -2.26
CA LYS A 308 1.92 13.98 -1.64
C LYS A 308 2.25 13.96 -0.15
N THR A 309 1.72 12.99 0.58
CA THR A 309 2.04 12.81 2.00
C THR A 309 3.52 12.52 2.20
N LEU A 310 4.14 11.68 1.34
CA LEU A 310 5.55 11.38 1.44
C LEU A 310 6.42 12.63 1.29
N LEU A 311 6.13 13.46 0.27
CA LEU A 311 6.92 14.69 0.05
C LEU A 311 6.73 15.71 1.16
N GLU A 312 5.52 15.82 1.74
CA GLU A 312 5.27 16.65 2.91
C GLU A 312 6.03 16.17 4.15
N LEU A 313 6.10 14.85 4.38
CA LEU A 313 6.93 14.27 5.46
C LEU A 313 8.41 14.60 5.25
N LEU A 314 8.94 14.30 4.07
CA LEU A 314 10.34 14.62 3.74
C LEU A 314 10.63 16.12 3.85
N HIS A 315 9.73 16.97 3.35
CA HIS A 315 9.89 18.42 3.44
C HIS A 315 9.90 18.91 4.90
N SER A 316 9.02 18.36 5.74
CA SER A 316 8.93 18.75 7.15
C SER A 316 10.06 18.19 8.02
N ASP A 317 10.87 17.25 7.52
CA ASP A 317 12.08 16.78 8.20
C ASP A 317 13.18 17.84 8.13
N SER A 318 13.32 18.60 9.20
CA SER A 318 14.33 19.66 9.32
C SER A 318 15.73 19.16 9.73
N LYS A 319 15.89 17.86 10.03
CA LYS A 319 17.17 17.28 10.47
C LYS A 319 18.08 16.91 9.30
N VAL A 320 17.50 16.71 8.13
CA VAL A 320 18.23 16.32 6.92
C VAL A 320 18.19 17.44 5.89
N ASN A 321 19.33 17.70 5.25
CA ASN A 321 19.42 18.67 4.17
C ASN A 321 18.55 18.23 2.98
N ASP A 322 17.86 19.17 2.32
CA ASP A 322 16.94 18.89 1.21
C ASP A 322 17.62 18.07 0.09
N LYS A 323 18.90 18.29 -0.18
CA LYS A 323 19.64 17.50 -1.19
C LYS A 323 19.84 16.03 -0.82
N ASN A 324 19.65 15.66 0.45
CA ASN A 324 19.77 14.29 0.95
C ASN A 324 18.42 13.66 1.30
N LYS A 325 17.31 14.32 0.97
CA LYS A 325 15.97 13.75 1.04
C LYS A 325 15.72 12.92 -0.21
N LYS A 326 15.40 11.64 -0.02
CA LYS A 326 15.27 10.64 -1.08
C LYS A 326 13.88 10.03 -1.05
N ALA A 327 13.34 9.72 -2.22
CA ALA A 327 12.01 9.13 -2.35
C ALA A 327 12.03 7.90 -3.27
N LEU A 328 11.31 6.86 -2.86
CA LEU A 328 10.99 5.71 -3.68
C LEU A 328 9.46 5.62 -3.83
N PHE A 329 8.98 5.52 -5.06
CA PHE A 329 7.58 5.29 -5.35
C PHE A 329 7.39 3.85 -5.82
N ILE A 330 6.57 3.08 -5.09
CA ILE A 330 6.16 1.74 -5.49
C ILE A 330 4.81 1.88 -6.19
N ASP A 331 4.85 1.82 -7.52
CA ASP A 331 3.68 1.92 -8.38
C ASP A 331 3.07 0.54 -8.65
N CYS A 332 1.98 0.25 -7.99
CA CYS A 332 1.26 -1.01 -8.09
C CYS A 332 0.11 -0.95 -9.10
N LEU A 333 0.02 0.10 -9.92
CA LEU A 333 -1.03 0.23 -10.92
C LEU A 333 -0.72 -0.71 -12.10
N GLY A 334 -1.61 -1.68 -12.32
CA GLY A 334 -1.53 -2.55 -13.50
C GLY A 334 -1.94 -1.83 -14.77
N GLN A 335 -1.66 -2.44 -15.91
CA GLN A 335 -2.22 -1.99 -17.18
C GLN A 335 -3.72 -2.25 -17.14
N GLY A 336 -4.53 -1.20 -17.24
CA GLY A 336 -5.95 -1.36 -17.56
C GLY A 336 -6.08 -2.05 -18.92
N LYS A 337 -7.17 -2.80 -19.12
CA LYS A 337 -7.47 -3.41 -20.43
C LYS A 337 -7.40 -2.33 -21.50
N LYS A 338 -6.58 -2.56 -22.54
CA LYS A 338 -6.33 -1.57 -23.60
C LYS A 338 -7.52 -1.33 -24.51
N GLU A 339 -8.51 -2.22 -24.51
CA GLU A 339 -9.67 -2.13 -25.38
C GLU A 339 -10.96 -1.94 -24.57
N PRO A 340 -11.87 -1.06 -25.06
CA PRO A 340 -13.17 -0.95 -24.44
C PRO A 340 -13.90 -2.29 -24.55
N TYR A 341 -14.29 -2.85 -23.42
CA TYR A 341 -15.13 -4.04 -23.39
C TYR A 341 -16.48 -3.72 -24.03
N ILE A 342 -16.74 -4.25 -25.20
CA ILE A 342 -18.08 -4.29 -25.77
C ILE A 342 -18.72 -5.58 -25.24
N THR A 343 -19.52 -5.48 -24.18
CA THR A 343 -20.29 -6.61 -23.69
C THR A 343 -21.76 -6.37 -23.93
N ASP A 344 -22.49 -7.43 -24.30
CA ASP A 344 -23.95 -7.41 -24.39
C ASP A 344 -24.62 -7.46 -23.00
N GLU A 345 -23.83 -7.50 -21.93
CA GLU A 345 -24.34 -7.51 -20.56
C GLU A 345 -24.82 -6.13 -20.11
N LYS A 346 -25.92 -6.14 -19.37
CA LYS A 346 -26.43 -4.94 -18.69
C LYS A 346 -25.38 -4.39 -17.76
N ILE A 347 -24.94 -3.15 -18.00
CA ILE A 347 -24.05 -2.42 -17.12
C ILE A 347 -24.66 -2.39 -15.72
N LYS A 348 -24.03 -3.10 -14.78
CA LYS A 348 -24.40 -3.05 -13.37
C LYS A 348 -23.98 -1.69 -12.79
N LEU A 349 -24.73 -1.17 -11.82
CA LEU A 349 -24.42 0.12 -11.18
C LEU A 349 -22.99 0.13 -10.57
N ILE A 350 -22.51 -1.03 -10.15
CA ILE A 350 -21.14 -1.23 -9.64
C ILE A 350 -20.10 -0.97 -10.74
N SER A 351 -20.32 -1.45 -11.97
CA SER A 351 -19.38 -1.20 -13.08
C SER A 351 -19.33 0.27 -13.51
N LEU A 352 -20.41 1.02 -13.32
CA LEU A 352 -20.42 2.47 -13.56
C LEU A 352 -19.57 3.22 -12.51
N LEU A 353 -19.64 2.81 -11.25
CA LEU A 353 -18.82 3.35 -10.16
C LEU A 353 -17.34 2.97 -10.33
N GLU A 354 -17.07 1.75 -10.78
CA GLU A 354 -15.72 1.30 -11.14
C GLU A 354 -15.15 2.10 -12.31
N THR A 355 -15.94 2.35 -13.35
CA THR A 355 -15.52 3.14 -14.52
C THR A 355 -15.22 4.59 -14.15
N THR A 356 -16.03 5.22 -13.31
CA THR A 356 -15.77 6.60 -12.84
C THR A 356 -14.56 6.68 -11.94
N SER A 357 -14.32 5.70 -11.06
CA SER A 357 -13.12 5.66 -10.23
C SER A 357 -11.86 5.36 -11.05
N LEU A 358 -11.92 4.45 -12.01
CA LEU A 358 -10.85 4.16 -12.98
C LEU A 358 -10.51 5.39 -13.82
N TYR A 359 -11.51 6.13 -14.32
CA TYR A 359 -11.28 7.35 -15.08
C TYR A 359 -10.59 8.42 -14.23
N THR A 360 -11.02 8.60 -12.99
CA THR A 360 -10.39 9.55 -12.06
C THR A 360 -8.95 9.13 -11.73
N VAL A 361 -8.70 7.85 -11.52
CA VAL A 361 -7.36 7.30 -11.26
C VAL A 361 -6.48 7.44 -12.51
N GLN A 362 -6.98 7.08 -13.70
CA GLN A 362 -6.22 7.21 -14.96
C GLN A 362 -5.90 8.67 -15.29
N THR A 363 -6.84 9.59 -15.14
CA THR A 363 -6.60 11.01 -15.42
C THR A 363 -5.54 11.57 -14.48
N ARG A 364 -5.57 11.21 -13.20
CA ARG A 364 -4.55 11.60 -12.22
C ARG A 364 -3.20 10.95 -12.52
N TYR A 365 -3.20 9.72 -13.02
CA TYR A 365 -1.97 9.02 -13.38
C TYR A 365 -1.27 9.62 -14.60
N MET A 366 -2.04 10.07 -15.60
CA MET A 366 -1.47 10.73 -16.79
C MET A 366 -0.80 12.07 -16.47
N THR A 367 -1.12 12.69 -15.33
CA THR A 367 -0.47 13.90 -14.84
C THR A 367 0.63 13.62 -13.81
N PHE A 368 0.79 12.35 -13.41
CA PHE A 368 1.64 11.95 -12.29
C PHE A 368 3.10 12.36 -12.46
N ASP A 369 3.72 12.07 -13.59
CA ASP A 369 5.14 12.40 -13.81
C ASP A 369 5.37 13.92 -13.73
N ARG A 370 4.52 14.71 -14.38
CA ARG A 370 4.60 16.17 -14.34
C ARG A 370 4.27 16.73 -12.94
N ASP A 371 3.29 16.14 -12.26
CA ASP A 371 2.91 16.57 -10.91
C ASP A 371 3.97 16.22 -9.89
N ILE A 372 4.68 15.09 -10.06
CA ILE A 372 5.83 14.74 -9.24
C ILE A 372 6.94 15.77 -9.38
N GLU A 373 7.38 16.06 -10.62
CA GLU A 373 8.47 17.03 -10.85
C GLU A 373 8.14 18.39 -10.24
N ASN A 374 6.94 18.92 -10.50
CA ASN A 374 6.46 20.17 -9.90
C ASN A 374 6.41 20.12 -8.36
N ALA A 375 6.07 18.95 -7.79
CA ALA A 375 6.04 18.78 -6.35
C ALA A 375 7.46 18.76 -5.76
N PHE A 376 8.41 18.06 -6.41
CA PHE A 376 9.81 18.06 -6.00
C PHE A 376 10.40 19.47 -6.00
N GLU A 377 10.15 20.26 -7.05
CA GLU A 377 10.55 21.67 -7.11
C GLU A 377 9.93 22.49 -5.96
N ARG A 378 8.62 22.33 -5.73
CA ARG A 378 7.90 23.03 -4.65
C ARG A 378 8.51 22.73 -3.27
N TYR A 379 8.88 21.48 -3.02
CA TYR A 379 9.47 21.06 -1.76
C TYR A 379 10.99 21.13 -1.74
N LYS A 380 11.61 21.69 -2.78
CA LYS A 380 13.08 21.88 -2.91
C LYS A 380 13.87 20.58 -2.79
N ILE A 381 13.28 19.46 -3.16
CA ILE A 381 13.94 18.16 -3.22
C ILE A 381 14.46 17.96 -4.66
N PRO A 382 15.75 17.64 -4.87
CA PRO A 382 16.28 17.42 -6.22
C PRO A 382 15.53 16.30 -6.96
N VAL A 383 15.14 16.54 -8.21
CA VAL A 383 14.43 15.54 -9.04
C VAL A 383 15.25 14.26 -9.23
N SER A 384 16.58 14.33 -9.17
CA SER A 384 17.46 13.14 -9.18
C SER A 384 17.32 12.23 -7.96
N ASN A 385 16.63 12.68 -6.92
CA ASN A 385 16.51 11.99 -5.63
C ASN A 385 15.29 11.09 -5.54
N TYR A 386 14.63 10.77 -6.65
CA TYR A 386 13.55 9.78 -6.59
C TYR A 386 13.74 8.64 -7.59
N GLN A 387 13.14 7.51 -7.27
CA GLN A 387 13.02 6.36 -8.15
C GLN A 387 11.59 5.83 -8.13
N ILE A 388 11.20 5.20 -9.24
CA ILE A 388 9.91 4.51 -9.36
C ILE A 388 10.17 3.04 -9.62
N ILE A 389 9.52 2.17 -8.86
CA ILE A 389 9.44 0.72 -9.10
C ILE A 389 7.99 0.38 -9.38
N GLY A 390 7.73 -0.24 -10.52
CA GLY A 390 6.38 -0.64 -10.91
C GLY A 390 6.39 -1.63 -12.06
N PHE A 391 5.22 -1.97 -12.57
CA PHE A 391 5.10 -2.78 -13.79
C PHE A 391 5.76 -2.11 -14.99
N THR A 392 5.81 -0.79 -15.00
CA THR A 392 6.55 -0.02 -16.02
C THR A 392 8.03 -0.36 -16.04
N THR A 393 8.64 -0.68 -14.89
CA THR A 393 10.05 -1.11 -14.82
C THR A 393 10.29 -2.39 -15.62
N LEU A 394 9.39 -3.37 -15.49
CA LEU A 394 9.46 -4.63 -16.25
C LEU A 394 9.26 -4.37 -17.74
N ARG A 395 8.24 -3.57 -18.09
CA ARG A 395 7.95 -3.20 -19.48
C ARG A 395 9.15 -2.53 -20.15
N ASP A 396 9.76 -1.55 -19.48
CA ASP A 396 10.86 -0.79 -20.05
C ASP A 396 12.12 -1.67 -20.23
N HIS A 397 12.31 -2.65 -19.35
CA HIS A 397 13.36 -3.67 -19.53
C HIS A 397 13.06 -4.55 -20.76
N LEU A 398 11.84 -5.06 -20.89
CA LEU A 398 11.43 -5.86 -22.05
C LEU A 398 11.55 -5.09 -23.37
N LEU A 399 11.27 -3.79 -23.38
CA LEU A 399 11.44 -2.96 -24.56
C LEU A 399 12.92 -2.93 -25.04
N LYS A 400 13.88 -3.08 -24.14
CA LYS A 400 15.30 -3.20 -24.48
C LYS A 400 15.64 -4.58 -25.05
N MET A 401 14.88 -5.60 -24.67
CA MET A 401 15.06 -7.00 -25.09
C MET A 401 14.26 -7.39 -26.35
N LYS A 402 13.60 -6.46 -27.02
CA LYS A 402 12.72 -6.75 -28.19
C LYS A 402 13.36 -7.56 -29.31
N LYS A 403 14.68 -7.55 -29.42
CA LYS A 403 15.42 -8.30 -30.45
C LYS A 403 15.76 -9.73 -30.03
N ASP A 404 15.48 -10.09 -28.78
CA ASP A 404 15.73 -11.43 -28.25
C ASP A 404 14.78 -12.44 -28.89
N GLU A 405 15.32 -13.57 -29.35
CA GLU A 405 14.55 -14.61 -30.04
C GLU A 405 13.48 -15.22 -29.12
N SER A 406 13.80 -15.41 -27.84
CA SER A 406 12.85 -15.94 -26.86
C SER A 406 11.65 -15.00 -26.66
N TYR A 407 11.89 -13.69 -26.69
CA TYR A 407 10.82 -12.68 -26.65
C TYR A 407 9.92 -12.77 -27.88
N GLN A 408 10.52 -12.86 -29.09
CA GLN A 408 9.75 -12.92 -30.34
C GLN A 408 8.88 -14.19 -30.41
N THR A 409 9.42 -15.33 -29.97
CA THR A 409 8.70 -16.60 -29.95
C THR A 409 7.47 -16.53 -29.08
N ILE A 410 7.64 -16.09 -27.81
CA ILE A 410 6.50 -16.02 -26.87
C ILE A 410 5.48 -14.96 -27.29
N MET A 411 5.92 -13.84 -27.89
CA MET A 411 4.99 -12.84 -28.41
C MET A 411 4.14 -13.37 -29.57
N ALA A 412 4.68 -14.23 -30.40
CA ALA A 412 3.92 -14.89 -31.47
C ALA A 412 2.88 -15.86 -30.88
N GLU A 413 3.24 -16.61 -29.85
CA GLU A 413 2.32 -17.50 -29.13
C GLU A 413 1.20 -16.71 -28.44
N LEU A 414 1.53 -15.60 -27.74
CA LEU A 414 0.57 -14.75 -27.03
C LEU A 414 -0.42 -14.04 -27.96
N LYS A 415 0.01 -13.65 -29.16
CA LYS A 415 -0.91 -13.07 -30.16
C LYS A 415 -1.99 -14.04 -30.64
N ASN A 416 -1.72 -15.32 -30.57
CA ASN A 416 -2.65 -16.39 -30.98
C ASN A 416 -3.50 -16.89 -29.80
N ALA A 417 -3.16 -16.48 -28.57
CA ALA A 417 -3.96 -16.75 -27.40
C ALA A 417 -5.02 -15.64 -27.28
N ASP A 418 -6.29 -16.01 -27.45
CA ASP A 418 -7.38 -15.09 -27.10
C ASP A 418 -7.18 -14.57 -25.69
N ASP A 419 -7.69 -13.37 -25.36
CA ASP A 419 -7.60 -12.70 -24.05
C ASP A 419 -8.24 -13.51 -22.89
N ASP A 420 -8.42 -14.80 -23.08
CA ASP A 420 -8.97 -15.72 -22.09
C ASP A 420 -7.94 -16.00 -20.99
N TYR A 421 -8.34 -15.75 -19.74
CA TYR A 421 -7.57 -16.04 -18.53
C TYR A 421 -7.05 -17.49 -18.47
N SER A 422 -7.78 -18.46 -19.06
CA SER A 422 -7.36 -19.86 -19.15
C SER A 422 -6.05 -20.05 -19.96
N ASN A 423 -5.83 -19.20 -20.96
CA ASN A 423 -4.59 -19.24 -21.74
C ASN A 423 -3.41 -18.68 -20.93
N TRP A 424 -3.62 -17.64 -20.14
CA TRP A 424 -2.62 -17.13 -19.21
C TRP A 424 -2.21 -18.17 -18.17
N LEU A 425 -3.14 -18.97 -17.67
CA LEU A 425 -2.82 -20.06 -16.73
C LEU A 425 -1.97 -21.15 -17.39
N LYS A 426 -2.13 -21.43 -18.70
CA LYS A 426 -1.26 -22.35 -19.43
C LYS A 426 0.17 -21.80 -19.54
N PHE A 427 0.31 -20.52 -19.87
CA PHE A 427 1.62 -19.86 -19.90
C PHE A 427 2.26 -19.83 -18.52
N TYR A 428 1.49 -19.57 -17.48
CA TYR A 428 1.97 -19.66 -16.10
C TYR A 428 2.45 -21.06 -15.73
N GLY A 429 1.69 -22.10 -16.09
CA GLY A 429 2.08 -23.49 -15.88
C GLY A 429 3.41 -23.84 -16.58
N LYS A 430 3.59 -23.39 -17.83
CA LYS A 430 4.86 -23.51 -18.55
C LYS A 430 5.98 -22.74 -17.86
N PHE A 431 5.76 -21.49 -17.52
CA PHE A 431 6.73 -20.67 -16.78
C PHE A 431 7.18 -21.32 -15.47
N LYS A 432 6.23 -21.87 -14.71
CA LYS A 432 6.50 -22.58 -13.47
C LYS A 432 7.32 -23.85 -13.67
N HIS A 433 7.00 -24.61 -14.71
CA HIS A 433 7.76 -25.80 -15.13
C HIS A 433 9.19 -25.42 -15.52
N ASP A 434 9.35 -24.39 -16.38
CA ASP A 434 10.66 -23.92 -16.83
C ASP A 434 11.51 -23.42 -15.66
N LEU A 435 10.91 -22.74 -14.67
CA LEU A 435 11.61 -22.34 -13.44
C LEU A 435 12.12 -23.55 -12.66
N VAL A 436 11.30 -24.58 -12.48
CA VAL A 436 11.68 -25.80 -11.76
C VAL A 436 12.78 -26.55 -12.51
N GLU A 437 12.63 -26.69 -13.83
CA GLU A 437 13.60 -27.40 -14.68
C GLU A 437 14.95 -26.65 -14.74
N GLN A 438 14.90 -25.34 -14.94
CA GLN A 438 16.11 -24.50 -15.11
C GLN A 438 16.86 -24.28 -13.82
N PHE A 439 16.15 -24.10 -12.70
CA PHE A 439 16.77 -23.67 -11.43
C PHE A 439 16.77 -24.76 -10.36
N GLY A 440 16.21 -25.92 -10.64
CA GLY A 440 16.22 -27.05 -9.71
C GLY A 440 15.43 -26.77 -8.43
N GLU A 441 16.02 -27.14 -7.29
CA GLU A 441 15.39 -26.93 -5.98
C GLU A 441 15.37 -25.45 -5.58
N LEU A 442 14.47 -24.69 -6.17
CA LEU A 442 14.11 -23.37 -5.67
C LEU A 442 13.35 -23.50 -4.34
N SER A 443 13.44 -22.48 -3.51
CA SER A 443 12.60 -22.39 -2.32
C SER A 443 11.16 -22.20 -2.72
N PHE A 444 10.38 -23.27 -2.75
CA PHE A 444 8.96 -23.22 -2.97
C PHE A 444 8.21 -23.27 -1.64
N THR A 445 7.28 -22.35 -1.44
CA THR A 445 6.27 -22.49 -0.40
C THR A 445 5.17 -23.40 -0.93
N ARG A 446 4.81 -24.42 -0.17
CA ARG A 446 3.75 -25.36 -0.51
C ARG A 446 2.58 -25.18 0.43
N ASP A 447 1.37 -25.39 -0.09
CA ASP A 447 0.18 -25.48 0.75
C ASP A 447 0.11 -26.82 1.49
N LYS A 448 -0.99 -27.01 2.24
CA LYS A 448 -1.26 -28.26 2.98
C LYS A 448 -1.42 -29.49 2.08
N ASP A 449 -1.76 -29.28 0.81
CA ASP A 449 -1.96 -30.34 -0.19
C ASP A 449 -0.65 -30.62 -0.98
N GLY A 450 0.44 -29.89 -0.64
CA GLY A 450 1.76 -30.03 -1.26
C GLY A 450 1.94 -29.26 -2.58
N GLU A 451 0.94 -28.49 -2.99
CA GLU A 451 1.02 -27.66 -4.20
C GLU A 451 1.88 -26.41 -3.99
N ILE A 452 2.59 -26.03 -5.02
CA ILE A 452 3.45 -24.83 -4.96
C ILE A 452 2.57 -23.59 -5.02
N ILE A 453 2.58 -22.80 -3.92
CA ILE A 453 1.86 -21.52 -3.81
C ILE A 453 2.76 -20.30 -3.92
N LEU A 454 4.06 -20.48 -3.83
CA LEU A 454 5.05 -19.41 -3.94
C LEU A 454 6.39 -19.94 -4.43
N ALA A 455 6.88 -19.39 -5.54
CA ALA A 455 8.23 -19.58 -6.02
C ALA A 455 9.11 -18.41 -5.59
N THR A 456 10.25 -18.69 -4.96
CA THR A 456 11.18 -17.66 -4.51
C THR A 456 12.49 -17.77 -5.28
N LEU A 457 12.79 -16.77 -6.10
CA LEU A 457 14.08 -16.61 -6.76
C LEU A 457 14.98 -15.70 -5.93
N THR A 458 16.24 -16.02 -5.82
CA THR A 458 17.26 -15.11 -5.30
C THR A 458 17.68 -14.09 -6.35
N HIS A 459 18.20 -12.92 -5.96
CA HIS A 459 18.62 -11.89 -6.91
C HIS A 459 19.62 -12.39 -7.96
N ASN A 460 20.57 -13.23 -7.58
CA ASN A 460 21.53 -13.81 -8.52
C ASN A 460 20.89 -14.70 -9.59
N LYS A 461 19.74 -15.30 -9.31
CA LYS A 461 18.98 -16.12 -10.24
C LYS A 461 18.16 -15.29 -11.23
N PHE A 462 17.80 -14.05 -10.90
CA PHE A 462 17.10 -13.17 -11.83
C PHE A 462 17.91 -12.85 -13.09
N ASN A 463 19.25 -12.89 -13.03
CA ASN A 463 20.11 -12.73 -14.20
C ASN A 463 19.97 -13.85 -15.25
N GLU A 464 19.47 -15.00 -14.83
CA GLU A 464 19.31 -16.19 -15.66
C GLU A 464 17.95 -16.26 -16.36
N LEU A 465 17.01 -15.35 -16.01
CA LEU A 465 15.70 -15.29 -16.64
C LEU A 465 15.81 -14.85 -18.10
N THR A 466 15.18 -15.62 -18.98
CA THR A 466 15.06 -15.27 -20.39
C THR A 466 14.06 -14.14 -20.61
N ALA A 467 14.13 -13.47 -21.76
CA ALA A 467 13.14 -12.45 -22.12
C ALA A 467 11.71 -13.03 -22.14
N ALA A 468 11.54 -14.29 -22.55
CA ALA A 468 10.26 -14.99 -22.53
C ALA A 468 9.71 -15.13 -21.10
N ASN A 469 10.55 -15.56 -20.14
CA ASN A 469 10.15 -15.66 -18.73
C ASN A 469 9.71 -14.31 -18.14
N ILE A 470 10.47 -13.26 -18.41
CA ILE A 470 10.16 -11.90 -17.94
C ILE A 470 8.87 -11.38 -18.57
N LEU A 471 8.64 -11.67 -19.87
CA LEU A 471 7.43 -11.28 -20.57
C LEU A 471 6.18 -11.96 -19.99
N ILE A 472 6.25 -13.27 -19.76
CA ILE A 472 5.13 -14.02 -19.15
C ILE A 472 4.82 -13.44 -17.78
N LEU A 473 5.84 -13.22 -16.95
CA LEU A 473 5.69 -12.65 -15.62
C LEU A 473 5.04 -11.26 -15.66
N TYR A 474 5.51 -10.38 -16.55
CA TYR A 474 4.98 -9.04 -16.73
C TYR A 474 3.53 -9.04 -17.20
N GLU A 475 3.24 -9.75 -18.28
CA GLU A 475 1.90 -9.78 -18.88
C GLU A 475 0.89 -10.36 -17.89
N PHE A 476 1.23 -11.47 -17.21
CA PHE A 476 0.33 -12.04 -16.21
C PHE A 476 0.09 -11.07 -15.04
N ALA A 477 1.15 -10.58 -14.41
CA ALA A 477 1.04 -9.76 -13.21
C ALA A 477 0.40 -8.39 -13.47
N SER A 478 0.69 -7.77 -14.63
CA SER A 478 0.12 -6.46 -14.97
C SER A 478 -1.38 -6.51 -15.29
N HIS A 479 -1.90 -7.68 -15.67
CA HIS A 479 -3.32 -7.89 -15.97
C HIS A 479 -4.14 -8.36 -14.75
N VAL A 480 -3.50 -8.64 -13.62
CA VAL A 480 -4.25 -8.93 -12.39
C VAL A 480 -5.12 -7.74 -12.04
N GLU A 481 -6.43 -7.96 -12.01
CA GLU A 481 -7.41 -6.91 -11.73
C GLU A 481 -7.27 -6.36 -10.30
N THR A 482 -7.71 -5.12 -10.10
CA THR A 482 -7.89 -4.57 -8.76
C THR A 482 -9.08 -5.25 -8.10
N LYS A 483 -8.82 -6.28 -7.32
CA LYS A 483 -9.85 -7.07 -6.61
C LYS A 483 -9.37 -7.42 -5.22
N LEU A 484 -10.30 -7.88 -4.40
CA LEU A 484 -10.00 -8.27 -3.04
C LEU A 484 -9.52 -9.72 -2.94
N LYS A 485 -9.93 -10.59 -3.86
CA LYS A 485 -9.55 -12.01 -3.88
C LYS A 485 -8.71 -12.30 -5.12
N ILE A 486 -7.55 -12.84 -4.90
CA ILE A 486 -6.65 -13.31 -5.97
C ILE A 486 -6.31 -14.78 -5.75
N THR A 487 -5.97 -15.46 -6.84
CA THR A 487 -5.58 -16.87 -6.80
C THR A 487 -4.16 -17.03 -6.24
N PRO A 488 -3.76 -18.23 -5.82
CA PRO A 488 -2.37 -18.50 -5.44
C PRO A 488 -1.37 -18.14 -6.55
N GLU A 489 -1.72 -18.42 -7.81
CA GLU A 489 -0.90 -18.12 -8.98
C GLU A 489 -0.71 -16.60 -9.16
N GLU A 490 -1.80 -15.84 -9.05
CA GLU A 490 -1.74 -14.38 -9.12
C GLU A 490 -0.84 -13.79 -8.03
N ARG A 491 -0.92 -14.32 -6.79
CA ARG A 491 -0.05 -13.90 -5.68
C ARG A 491 1.42 -14.14 -5.98
N GLU A 492 1.74 -15.36 -6.44
CA GLU A 492 3.10 -15.77 -6.78
C GLU A 492 3.69 -14.85 -7.85
N MET A 493 2.94 -14.61 -8.94
CA MET A 493 3.37 -13.77 -10.04
C MET A 493 3.59 -12.32 -9.62
N LEU A 494 2.73 -11.79 -8.76
CA LEU A 494 2.86 -10.44 -8.22
C LEU A 494 4.09 -10.29 -7.33
N LEU A 495 4.32 -11.25 -6.43
CA LEU A 495 5.51 -11.26 -5.56
C LEU A 495 6.81 -11.33 -6.37
N LEU A 496 6.87 -12.24 -7.34
CA LEU A 496 8.03 -12.37 -8.23
C LEU A 496 8.24 -11.12 -9.08
N SER A 497 7.16 -10.52 -9.60
CA SER A 497 7.22 -9.29 -10.38
C SER A 497 7.77 -8.12 -9.56
N GLY A 498 7.33 -7.97 -8.32
CA GLY A 498 7.85 -6.93 -7.42
C GLY A 498 9.34 -7.10 -7.13
N ARG A 499 9.78 -8.33 -6.84
CA ARG A 499 11.20 -8.64 -6.60
C ARG A 499 12.04 -8.40 -7.84
N LEU A 500 11.59 -8.87 -9.01
CA LEU A 500 12.28 -8.67 -10.28
C LEU A 500 12.39 -7.17 -10.63
N ALA A 501 11.30 -6.41 -10.49
CA ALA A 501 11.31 -4.97 -10.74
C ALA A 501 12.33 -4.25 -9.84
N THR A 502 12.44 -4.66 -8.59
CA THR A 502 13.44 -4.15 -7.65
C THR A 502 14.87 -4.51 -8.09
N PHE A 503 15.09 -5.77 -8.48
CA PHE A 503 16.38 -6.22 -9.00
C PHE A 503 16.84 -5.41 -10.19
N LEU A 504 15.94 -5.16 -11.16
CA LEU A 504 16.24 -4.39 -12.37
C LEU A 504 16.60 -2.91 -12.09
N LYS A 505 16.28 -2.41 -10.89
CA LYS A 505 16.59 -1.05 -10.41
C LYS A 505 17.71 -1.01 -9.36
N THR A 506 18.41 -2.12 -9.13
CA THR A 506 19.42 -2.22 -8.06
C THR A 506 20.44 -1.09 -8.11
N LYS A 507 20.93 -0.72 -9.31
CA LYS A 507 21.94 0.34 -9.47
C LYS A 507 21.39 1.70 -9.05
N GLU A 508 20.20 2.05 -9.53
CA GLU A 508 19.54 3.32 -9.23
C GLU A 508 19.15 3.41 -7.75
N LEU A 509 18.71 2.29 -7.16
CA LEU A 509 18.38 2.22 -5.75
C LEU A 509 19.62 2.38 -4.85
N LYS A 510 20.74 1.76 -5.19
CA LYS A 510 22.01 1.98 -4.47
C LYS A 510 22.42 3.45 -4.50
N ASN A 511 22.16 4.16 -5.59
CA ASN A 511 22.44 5.60 -5.69
C ASN A 511 21.57 6.43 -4.73
N LEU A 512 20.33 5.98 -4.41
CA LEU A 512 19.51 6.65 -3.40
C LEU A 512 20.12 6.56 -2.00
N LEU A 513 20.89 5.52 -1.69
CA LEU A 513 21.55 5.34 -0.40
C LEU A 513 22.84 6.18 -0.26
N THR A 514 23.25 6.90 -1.30
CA THR A 514 24.44 7.72 -1.26
C THR A 514 24.11 9.18 -0.94
N GLU A 515 24.99 9.84 -0.18
CA GLU A 515 24.87 11.26 0.12
C GLU A 515 25.21 12.09 -1.12
N ASN A 516 24.39 13.11 -1.37
CA ASN A 516 24.74 14.14 -2.35
C ASN A 516 25.69 15.15 -1.68
N LYS A 517 26.92 15.17 -2.13
CA LYS A 517 27.97 16.08 -1.63
C LYS A 517 27.70 17.55 -1.97
#